data_b3dd1c0b525238598da32d7cae4bc4a6
#
_entry.id   b3dd1c0b525238598da32d7cae4bc4a6
#
_cell.length_a   1.000
_cell.length_b   1.000
_cell.length_c   1.000
_cell.angle_alpha   90.00
_cell.angle_beta   90.00
_cell.angle_gamma   90.00
#
_symmetry.space_group_name_H-M   'P 1'
#
loop_
_entity.id
_entity.type
_entity.pdbx_description
1 polymer ?
#
loop_
_entity_poly.entity_id
_entity_poly.type
_entity_poly.pdbx_seq_one_letter_code
_entity_poly.pdbx_strand_id
1 'polypeptide(L)'
;RVYQLKRDFPQLEFVLNGGVKTLDEAEQHLTQVDGVMIGREAYQNPYMLAEADSRIYPADGQQAKAPTSRGQVMEGLYDYVEQQLAQGAQLGWIARHILCLYQGMPGARRFRRHISENAFKPGAGVEVLRQAAEMVQEPAPRVA
;
A
#
# COMPACT_ATOMS: atom_id res chain seq x y z
N ARG A 1 15.77 -20.61 -11.97
CA ARG A 1 15.83 -20.29 -13.41
C ARG A 1 16.13 -18.81 -13.66
N VAL A 2 15.44 -17.86 -13.03
CA VAL A 2 15.65 -16.41 -13.26
C VAL A 2 17.11 -16.00 -12.96
N TYR A 3 17.65 -16.39 -11.81
CA TYR A 3 19.05 -16.09 -11.46
C TYR A 3 20.08 -16.69 -12.44
N GLN A 4 19.77 -17.87 -13.01
CA GLN A 4 20.63 -18.45 -14.05
C GLN A 4 20.61 -17.58 -15.29
N LEU A 5 19.42 -17.15 -15.73
CA LEU A 5 19.29 -16.24 -16.87
C LEU A 5 20.06 -14.94 -16.66
N LYS A 6 20.01 -14.35 -15.47
CA LYS A 6 20.78 -13.13 -15.15
C LYS A 6 22.29 -13.37 -15.27
N ARG A 7 22.78 -14.54 -14.83
CA ARG A 7 24.19 -14.89 -14.97
C ARG A 7 24.60 -15.16 -16.43
N ASP A 8 23.72 -15.82 -17.19
CA ASP A 8 24.00 -16.17 -18.59
C ASP A 8 23.91 -14.94 -19.52
N PHE A 9 23.07 -13.94 -19.13
CA PHE A 9 22.85 -12.71 -19.92
C PHE A 9 22.96 -11.46 -19.03
N PRO A 10 24.14 -11.14 -18.48
CA PRO A 10 24.32 -10.06 -17.51
C PRO A 10 23.98 -8.68 -18.06
N GLN A 11 24.01 -8.49 -19.37
CA GLN A 11 23.68 -7.24 -20.06
C GLN A 11 22.18 -6.96 -20.14
N LEU A 12 21.32 -7.95 -19.84
CA LEU A 12 19.88 -7.78 -19.84
C LEU A 12 19.37 -7.45 -18.44
N GLU A 13 18.30 -6.66 -18.39
CA GLU A 13 17.57 -6.37 -17.16
C GLU A 13 16.57 -7.48 -16.86
N PHE A 14 16.62 -8.02 -15.65
CA PHE A 14 15.73 -9.08 -15.17
C PHE A 14 14.92 -8.62 -13.96
N VAL A 15 13.60 -8.63 -14.11
CA VAL A 15 12.66 -8.38 -13.02
C VAL A 15 12.02 -9.71 -12.59
N LEU A 16 12.25 -10.10 -11.34
CA LEU A 16 11.63 -11.29 -10.77
C LEU A 16 10.17 -11.01 -10.44
N ASN A 17 9.28 -11.82 -10.99
CA ASN A 17 7.85 -11.80 -10.70
C ASN A 17 7.40 -13.15 -10.16
N GLY A 18 6.95 -13.22 -8.94
CA GLY A 18 6.30 -14.42 -8.41
C GLY A 18 6.59 -14.70 -6.94
N GLY A 19 5.54 -14.70 -6.14
CA GLY A 19 5.53 -15.22 -4.78
C GLY A 19 6.17 -14.34 -3.70
N VAL A 20 6.75 -13.20 -4.03
CA VAL A 20 7.38 -12.29 -3.07
C VAL A 20 6.30 -11.65 -2.19
N LYS A 21 6.46 -11.77 -0.87
CA LYS A 21 5.47 -11.36 0.14
C LYS A 21 6.00 -10.32 1.13
N THR A 22 7.31 -10.16 1.24
CA THR A 22 7.91 -9.20 2.17
C THR A 22 8.99 -8.38 1.49
N LEU A 23 9.33 -7.22 2.09
CA LEU A 23 10.45 -6.43 1.63
C LEU A 23 11.79 -7.14 1.88
N ASP A 24 11.89 -7.97 2.94
CA ASP A 24 13.09 -8.77 3.20
C ASP A 24 13.36 -9.78 2.07
N GLU A 25 12.30 -10.47 1.60
CA GLU A 25 12.41 -11.33 0.42
C GLU A 25 12.79 -10.53 -0.83
N ALA A 26 12.19 -9.35 -1.02
CA ALA A 26 12.51 -8.49 -2.15
C ALA A 26 13.99 -8.06 -2.14
N GLU A 27 14.53 -7.62 -0.98
CA GLU A 27 15.93 -7.26 -0.82
C GLU A 27 16.87 -8.44 -1.12
N GLN A 28 16.53 -9.65 -0.62
CA GLN A 28 17.30 -10.85 -0.93
C GLN A 28 17.34 -11.15 -2.44
N HIS A 29 16.21 -10.99 -3.13
CA HIS A 29 16.15 -11.19 -4.56
C HIS A 29 16.94 -10.12 -5.34
N LEU A 30 16.89 -8.86 -4.89
CA LEU A 30 17.61 -7.74 -5.51
C LEU A 30 19.14 -7.91 -5.50
N THR A 31 19.68 -8.78 -4.62
CA THR A 31 21.11 -9.16 -4.72
C THR A 31 21.46 -10.00 -5.95
N GLN A 32 20.46 -10.54 -6.65
CA GLN A 32 20.65 -11.50 -7.76
C GLN A 32 20.01 -11.05 -9.08
N VAL A 33 19.08 -10.08 -9.03
CA VAL A 33 18.34 -9.56 -10.19
C VAL A 33 18.21 -8.04 -10.09
N ASP A 34 17.82 -7.39 -11.17
CA ASP A 34 17.77 -5.94 -11.27
C ASP A 34 16.48 -5.35 -10.69
N GLY A 35 15.43 -6.17 -10.58
CA GLY A 35 14.15 -5.72 -10.05
C GLY A 35 13.29 -6.86 -9.50
N VAL A 36 12.35 -6.48 -8.62
CA VAL A 36 11.38 -7.41 -8.04
C VAL A 36 9.98 -6.83 -8.15
N MET A 37 9.04 -7.63 -8.62
CA MET A 37 7.63 -7.28 -8.71
C MET A 37 6.86 -7.92 -7.56
N ILE A 38 6.20 -7.09 -6.75
CA ILE A 38 5.28 -7.53 -5.70
C ILE A 38 3.85 -7.23 -6.16
N GLY A 39 3.08 -8.28 -6.43
CA GLY A 39 1.72 -8.15 -6.97
C GLY A 39 0.65 -8.31 -5.88
N ARG A 40 0.23 -9.55 -5.64
CA ARG A 40 -0.90 -9.86 -4.75
C ARG A 40 -0.73 -9.35 -3.33
N GLU A 41 0.47 -9.45 -2.78
CA GLU A 41 0.75 -8.99 -1.42
C GLU A 41 0.62 -7.47 -1.30
N ALA A 42 1.11 -6.71 -2.28
CA ALA A 42 0.94 -5.26 -2.30
C ALA A 42 -0.54 -4.83 -2.30
N TYR A 43 -1.44 -5.65 -2.87
CA TYR A 43 -2.88 -5.40 -2.85
C TYR A 43 -3.54 -5.85 -1.53
N GLN A 44 -3.13 -6.99 -0.98
CA GLN A 44 -3.71 -7.56 0.24
C GLN A 44 -3.18 -6.92 1.52
N ASN A 45 -1.98 -6.37 1.48
CA ASN A 45 -1.30 -5.70 2.58
C ASN A 45 -0.53 -4.47 2.06
N PRO A 46 -1.22 -3.45 1.53
CA PRO A 46 -0.58 -2.32 0.85
C PRO A 46 0.39 -1.54 1.76
N TYR A 47 0.16 -1.54 3.06
CA TYR A 47 1.00 -0.80 3.99
C TYR A 47 2.42 -1.38 4.14
N MET A 48 2.68 -2.59 3.66
CA MET A 48 4.05 -3.11 3.57
C MET A 48 4.97 -2.23 2.72
N LEU A 49 4.39 -1.49 1.76
CA LEU A 49 5.14 -0.60 0.88
C LEU A 49 5.56 0.72 1.55
N ALA A 50 5.07 1.02 2.75
CA ALA A 50 5.41 2.27 3.45
C ALA A 50 6.92 2.43 3.74
N GLU A 51 7.65 1.32 3.82
CA GLU A 51 9.10 1.29 4.04
C GLU A 51 9.90 1.04 2.76
N ALA A 52 9.24 0.82 1.61
CA ALA A 52 9.92 0.40 0.39
C ALA A 52 10.95 1.45 -0.07
N ASP A 53 10.58 2.73 -0.08
CA ASP A 53 11.47 3.80 -0.53
C ASP A 53 12.71 3.92 0.35
N SER A 54 12.52 3.87 1.68
CA SER A 54 13.64 4.00 2.63
C SER A 54 14.57 2.79 2.64
N ARG A 55 14.06 1.60 2.32
CA ARG A 55 14.82 0.34 2.34
C ARG A 55 15.49 0.03 1.01
N ILE A 56 14.79 0.27 -0.10
CA ILE A 56 15.23 -0.15 -1.44
C ILE A 56 15.85 1.00 -2.21
N TYR A 57 15.39 2.22 -1.98
CA TYR A 57 15.86 3.43 -2.66
C TYR A 57 16.38 4.48 -1.66
N PRO A 58 17.40 4.15 -0.85
CA PRO A 58 17.99 5.15 0.05
C PRO A 58 18.54 6.30 -0.78
N ALA A 59 17.96 7.50 -0.60
CA ALA A 59 18.47 8.69 -1.28
C ALA A 59 19.86 9.01 -0.75
N ASP A 60 20.82 9.16 -1.66
CA ASP A 60 22.20 9.52 -1.33
C ASP A 60 22.21 10.83 -0.48
N GLY A 61 22.61 10.70 0.78
CA GLY A 61 22.80 11.84 1.71
C GLY A 61 21.51 12.43 2.32
N GLN A 62 20.32 11.89 2.07
CA GLN A 62 19.10 12.26 2.79
C GLN A 62 18.81 11.26 3.91
N GLN A 63 18.47 11.76 5.10
CA GLN A 63 17.91 10.89 6.14
C GLN A 63 16.68 10.16 5.59
N ALA A 64 16.65 8.84 5.79
CA ALA A 64 15.49 8.03 5.42
C ALA A 64 14.22 8.69 5.99
N LYS A 65 13.31 9.09 5.11
CA LYS A 65 12.04 9.68 5.53
C LYS A 65 11.29 8.64 6.34
N ALA A 66 10.80 9.03 7.53
CA ALA A 66 9.97 8.13 8.33
C ALA A 66 8.79 7.61 7.49
N PRO A 67 8.43 6.32 7.61
CA PRO A 67 7.33 5.76 6.85
C PRO A 67 6.03 6.53 7.15
N THR A 68 5.29 6.84 6.10
CA THR A 68 4.00 7.53 6.20
C THR A 68 3.03 6.67 7.00
N SER A 69 2.37 7.22 8.03
CA SER A 69 1.35 6.48 8.78
C SER A 69 0.12 6.17 7.92
N ARG A 70 -0.65 5.15 8.30
CA ARG A 70 -1.91 4.84 7.60
C ARG A 70 -2.90 6.00 7.64
N GLY A 71 -2.94 6.72 8.77
CA GLY A 71 -3.75 7.94 8.89
C GLY A 71 -3.33 8.99 7.85
N GLN A 72 -2.04 9.24 7.69
CA GLN A 72 -1.53 10.16 6.66
C GLN A 72 -1.84 9.69 5.24
N VAL A 73 -1.79 8.38 4.98
CA VAL A 73 -2.21 7.81 3.68
C VAL A 73 -3.69 8.09 3.44
N MET A 74 -4.54 7.92 4.45
CA MET A 74 -5.98 8.22 4.34
C MET A 74 -6.24 9.71 4.09
N GLU A 75 -5.55 10.60 4.81
CA GLU A 75 -5.68 12.05 4.59
C GLU A 75 -5.33 12.45 3.14
N GLY A 76 -4.23 11.93 2.62
CA GLY A 76 -3.85 12.18 1.22
C GLY A 76 -4.82 11.58 0.19
N LEU A 77 -5.61 10.57 0.58
CA LEU A 77 -6.59 9.96 -0.30
C LEU A 77 -7.89 10.75 -0.40
N TYR A 78 -8.28 11.51 0.63
CA TYR A 78 -9.58 12.21 0.66
C TYR A 78 -9.74 13.20 -0.48
N ASP A 79 -8.74 14.02 -0.74
CA ASP A 79 -8.77 14.99 -1.84
C ASP A 79 -8.93 14.31 -3.21
N TYR A 80 -8.21 13.20 -3.41
CA TYR A 80 -8.35 12.40 -4.64
C TYR A 80 -9.76 11.84 -4.78
N VAL A 81 -10.33 11.30 -3.70
CA VAL A 81 -11.70 10.76 -3.71
C VAL A 81 -12.70 11.87 -4.05
N GLU A 82 -12.60 13.03 -3.42
CA GLU A 82 -13.49 14.17 -3.70
C GLU A 82 -13.43 14.60 -5.17
N GLN A 83 -12.22 14.68 -5.74
CA GLN A 83 -12.03 14.99 -7.16
C GLN A 83 -12.66 13.95 -8.07
N GLN A 84 -12.52 12.66 -7.76
CA GLN A 84 -13.10 11.58 -8.56
C GLN A 84 -14.63 11.57 -8.46
N LEU A 85 -15.19 11.81 -7.27
CA LEU A 85 -16.63 11.92 -7.08
C LEU A 85 -17.21 13.11 -7.85
N ALA A 86 -16.54 14.26 -7.87
CA ALA A 86 -16.93 15.43 -8.66
C ALA A 86 -16.93 15.16 -10.18
N GLN A 87 -16.13 14.19 -10.64
CA GLN A 87 -16.09 13.73 -12.03
C GLN A 87 -17.10 12.62 -12.33
N GLY A 88 -17.96 12.25 -11.35
CA GLY A 88 -19.00 11.24 -11.52
C GLY A 88 -18.61 9.81 -11.18
N ALA A 89 -17.42 9.58 -10.59
CA ALA A 89 -17.07 8.27 -10.08
C ALA A 89 -17.96 7.90 -8.87
N GLN A 90 -18.14 6.60 -8.63
CA GLN A 90 -18.82 6.11 -7.44
C GLN A 90 -17.78 5.74 -6.36
N LEU A 91 -18.06 6.12 -5.10
CA LEU A 91 -17.17 5.84 -3.99
C LEU A 91 -16.77 4.37 -3.90
N GLY A 92 -17.70 3.45 -4.08
CA GLY A 92 -17.46 2.02 -4.02
C GLY A 92 -16.40 1.50 -4.99
N TRP A 93 -16.24 2.14 -6.15
CA TRP A 93 -15.19 1.75 -7.12
C TRP A 93 -13.79 2.06 -6.61
N ILE A 94 -13.64 3.13 -5.83
CA ILE A 94 -12.36 3.54 -5.23
C ILE A 94 -12.12 2.78 -3.92
N ALA A 95 -13.13 2.80 -3.05
CA ALA A 95 -13.04 2.30 -1.68
C ALA A 95 -12.71 0.80 -1.59
N ARG A 96 -13.12 0.00 -2.58
CA ARG A 96 -12.79 -1.45 -2.62
C ARG A 96 -11.27 -1.72 -2.62
N HIS A 97 -10.45 -0.80 -3.11
CA HIS A 97 -9.00 -0.95 -3.22
C HIS A 97 -8.25 -0.63 -1.93
N ILE A 98 -8.91 0.02 -0.95
CA ILE A 98 -8.28 0.41 0.31
C ILE A 98 -8.72 -0.45 1.49
N LEU A 99 -9.59 -1.44 1.28
CA LEU A 99 -10.14 -2.28 2.35
C LEU A 99 -9.05 -2.97 3.19
N CYS A 100 -7.88 -3.22 2.61
CA CYS A 100 -6.77 -3.90 3.26
C CYS A 100 -5.73 -2.94 3.87
N LEU A 101 -5.91 -1.62 3.79
CA LEU A 101 -4.95 -0.63 4.33
C LEU A 101 -4.65 -0.84 5.82
N TYR A 102 -5.68 -1.18 6.59
CA TYR A 102 -5.57 -1.43 8.04
C TYR A 102 -5.47 -2.92 8.40
N GLN A 103 -4.98 -3.77 7.46
CA GLN A 103 -4.83 -5.20 7.72
C GLN A 103 -3.99 -5.45 8.99
N GLY A 104 -4.49 -6.34 9.88
CA GLY A 104 -3.84 -6.68 11.14
C GLY A 104 -4.04 -5.68 12.29
N MET A 105 -4.72 -4.54 12.06
CA MET A 105 -4.93 -3.51 13.09
C MET A 105 -6.20 -3.74 13.92
N PRO A 106 -6.22 -3.37 15.21
CA PRO A 106 -7.45 -3.29 15.98
C PRO A 106 -8.45 -2.34 15.31
N GLY A 107 -9.69 -2.82 15.08
CA GLY A 107 -10.70 -2.04 14.36
C GLY A 107 -10.76 -2.29 12.84
N ALA A 108 -9.77 -2.91 12.21
CA ALA A 108 -9.74 -3.17 10.77
C ALA A 108 -10.98 -3.89 10.24
N ARG A 109 -11.59 -4.79 11.04
CA ARG A 109 -12.84 -5.47 10.66
C ARG A 109 -14.01 -4.49 10.59
N ARG A 110 -14.09 -3.53 11.53
CA ARG A 110 -15.13 -2.49 11.54
C ARG A 110 -14.95 -1.54 10.38
N PHE A 111 -13.72 -1.12 10.09
CA PHE A 111 -13.35 -0.32 8.93
C PHE A 111 -13.87 -0.95 7.62
N ARG A 112 -13.49 -2.20 7.36
CA ARG A 112 -13.93 -2.91 6.14
C ARG A 112 -15.45 -3.05 6.05
N ARG A 113 -16.08 -3.40 7.17
CA ARG A 113 -17.53 -3.56 7.24
C ARG A 113 -18.25 -2.23 6.93
N HIS A 114 -17.82 -1.14 7.57
CA HIS A 114 -18.42 0.17 7.37
C HIS A 114 -18.36 0.62 5.91
N ILE A 115 -17.20 0.48 5.28
CA ILE A 115 -17.02 0.80 3.86
C ILE A 115 -17.91 -0.09 2.99
N SER A 116 -17.91 -1.41 3.21
CA SER A 116 -18.70 -2.35 2.40
C SER A 116 -20.21 -2.10 2.48
N GLU A 117 -20.71 -1.65 3.63
CA GLU A 117 -22.12 -1.37 3.86
C GLU A 117 -22.56 0.01 3.35
N ASN A 118 -21.63 0.96 3.19
CA ASN A 118 -21.98 2.36 2.93
C ASN A 118 -21.44 2.93 1.62
N ALA A 119 -20.30 2.46 1.09
CA ALA A 119 -19.66 3.06 -0.06
C ALA A 119 -20.45 2.93 -1.39
N PHE A 120 -21.41 2.01 -1.45
CA PHE A 120 -22.25 1.79 -2.65
C PHE A 120 -23.62 2.43 -2.55
N LYS A 121 -23.93 3.12 -1.45
CA LYS A 121 -25.20 3.82 -1.27
C LYS A 121 -25.28 5.06 -2.17
N PRO A 122 -26.46 5.44 -2.67
CA PRO A 122 -26.62 6.68 -3.41
C PRO A 122 -26.14 7.88 -2.57
N GLY A 123 -25.30 8.75 -3.18
CA GLY A 123 -24.77 9.92 -2.50
C GLY A 123 -23.63 9.66 -1.51
N ALA A 124 -23.07 8.42 -1.46
CA ALA A 124 -21.93 8.11 -0.61
C ALA A 124 -20.73 9.00 -0.99
N GLY A 125 -20.25 9.75 -0.03
CA GLY A 125 -19.13 10.68 -0.14
C GLY A 125 -17.93 10.28 0.71
N VAL A 126 -16.92 11.15 0.74
CA VAL A 126 -15.66 10.95 1.49
C VAL A 126 -15.90 10.69 2.98
N GLU A 127 -17.01 11.19 3.55
CA GLU A 127 -17.37 10.99 4.95
C GLU A 127 -17.48 9.51 5.35
N VAL A 128 -17.86 8.66 4.43
CA VAL A 128 -17.86 7.20 4.66
C VAL A 128 -16.46 6.69 5.00
N LEU A 129 -15.43 7.22 4.33
CA LEU A 129 -14.03 6.83 4.57
C LEU A 129 -13.51 7.43 5.88
N ARG A 130 -13.86 8.69 6.19
CA ARG A 130 -13.49 9.36 7.45
C ARG A 130 -14.03 8.59 8.65
N GLN A 131 -15.33 8.32 8.66
CA GLN A 131 -15.99 7.53 9.71
C GLN A 131 -15.40 6.11 9.83
N ALA A 132 -15.05 5.48 8.71
CA ALA A 132 -14.40 4.16 8.75
C ALA A 132 -13.03 4.22 9.43
N ALA A 133 -12.22 5.24 9.10
CA ALA A 133 -10.87 5.42 9.67
C ALA A 133 -10.91 5.65 11.19
N GLU A 134 -11.88 6.39 11.70
CA GLU A 134 -12.10 6.62 13.15
C GLU A 134 -12.34 5.31 13.93
N MET A 135 -12.79 4.24 13.26
CA MET A 135 -13.02 2.95 13.90
C MET A 135 -11.75 2.15 14.17
N VAL A 136 -10.61 2.60 13.63
CA VAL A 136 -9.32 1.93 13.77
C VAL A 136 -8.48 2.64 14.84
N GLN A 137 -7.88 1.85 15.71
CA GLN A 137 -6.92 2.34 16.69
C GLN A 137 -5.51 2.17 16.12
N GLU A 138 -4.96 3.23 15.56
CA GLU A 138 -3.57 3.22 15.14
C GLU A 138 -2.69 3.46 16.39
N PRO A 139 -1.72 2.56 16.69
CA PRO A 139 -0.80 2.80 17.79
C PRO A 139 0.00 4.08 17.50
N ALA A 140 0.26 4.85 18.54
CA ALA A 140 1.13 6.03 18.41
C ALA A 140 2.44 5.64 17.73
N PRO A 141 2.99 6.50 16.84
CA PRO A 141 4.26 6.23 16.20
C PRO A 141 5.31 5.94 17.27
N ARG A 142 6.00 4.81 17.15
CA ARG A 142 7.15 4.52 18.02
C ARG A 142 8.22 5.57 17.71
N VAL A 143 8.35 6.52 18.62
CA VAL A 143 9.52 7.42 18.61
C VAL A 143 10.72 6.55 18.93
N ALA A 144 11.61 6.39 17.94
CA ALA A 144 12.89 5.69 18.11
C ALA A 144 13.88 6.61 18.82
#